data_8c07cfaaf91844b21bba364c6e7d5f70
#
_entry.id   8c07cfaaf91844b21bba364c6e7d5f70
#
_cell.length_a   1.000
_cell.length_b   1.000
_cell.length_c   1.000
_cell.angle_alpha   90.00
_cell.angle_beta   90.00
_cell.angle_gamma   90.00
#
_symmetry.space_group_name_H-M   'P 1'
#
loop_
_entity.id
_entity.type
_entity.pdbx_description
1 polymer ?
#
loop_
_entity_poly.entity_id
_entity_poly.type
_entity_poly.pdbx_seq_one_letter_code
_entity_poly.pdbx_strand_id
1 'polypeptide(L)'
;MGYLFAIAIALIVQACGGGNPYGYARQYVPLSNEETYFKRAENVAYEDVRRDPTMLRGKLLAWFGVVTDLEKKPLADGRVMLSLTLRFYQSRHLCENQFESSCKVTISERSGGPFSAITVLRPEDIQGKNRVYTGSLLKVYGIPTGEYDNEGGPIIETRFYRHWPRGTYVTTAWHDTMRR
;
A
#
# COMPACT_ATOMS: atom_id res chain seq x y z
N MET A 1 11.80 -50.35 -42.07
CA MET A 1 10.95 -50.09 -40.90
C MET A 1 11.69 -49.09 -40.05
N GLY A 2 11.42 -47.80 -40.24
CA GLY A 2 12.09 -46.72 -39.49
C GLY A 2 11.15 -46.15 -38.45
N TYR A 3 11.57 -46.14 -37.20
CA TYR A 3 10.87 -45.51 -36.10
C TYR A 3 11.26 -44.06 -36.01
N LEU A 4 10.31 -43.18 -36.40
CA LEU A 4 10.37 -41.76 -36.17
C LEU A 4 10.13 -41.47 -34.67
N PHE A 5 11.17 -41.11 -33.93
CA PHE A 5 11.06 -40.58 -32.57
C PHE A 5 10.65 -39.09 -32.69
N ALA A 6 9.37 -38.84 -32.46
CA ALA A 6 8.89 -37.46 -32.28
C ALA A 6 9.26 -36.99 -30.87
N ILE A 7 10.30 -36.19 -30.76
CA ILE A 7 10.66 -35.49 -29.53
C ILE A 7 9.72 -34.28 -29.41
N ALA A 8 8.71 -34.41 -28.55
CA ALA A 8 7.86 -33.32 -28.14
C ALA A 8 8.67 -32.45 -27.15
N ILE A 9 9.26 -31.36 -27.63
CA ILE A 9 9.86 -30.33 -26.78
C ILE A 9 8.69 -29.57 -26.16
N ALA A 10 8.35 -29.90 -24.93
CA ALA A 10 7.47 -29.10 -24.10
C ALA A 10 8.21 -27.81 -23.73
N LEU A 11 7.96 -26.74 -24.46
CA LEU A 11 8.34 -25.38 -24.06
C LEU A 11 7.57 -25.03 -22.79
N ILE A 12 8.19 -25.26 -21.65
CA ILE A 12 7.75 -24.68 -20.39
C ILE A 12 8.01 -23.18 -20.48
N VAL A 13 7.02 -22.44 -20.92
CA VAL A 13 6.99 -21.01 -20.78
C VAL A 13 6.86 -20.72 -19.28
N GLN A 14 7.99 -20.65 -18.59
CA GLN A 14 8.03 -20.04 -17.27
C GLN A 14 7.68 -18.56 -17.48
N ALA A 15 6.40 -18.26 -17.32
CA ALA A 15 5.97 -16.90 -17.11
C ALA A 15 6.64 -16.42 -15.81
N CYS A 16 7.84 -15.84 -15.94
CA CYS A 16 8.44 -15.02 -14.90
C CYS A 16 7.53 -13.82 -14.69
N GLY A 17 6.44 -14.04 -13.96
CA GLY A 17 5.65 -13.00 -13.35
C GLY A 17 6.46 -12.32 -12.28
N GLY A 18 7.51 -11.60 -12.67
CA GLY A 18 8.19 -10.64 -11.83
C GLY A 18 7.21 -9.53 -11.51
N GLY A 19 6.29 -9.80 -10.58
CA GLY A 19 5.36 -8.78 -10.09
C GLY A 19 6.18 -7.62 -9.58
N ASN A 20 6.11 -6.49 -10.27
CA ASN A 20 6.74 -5.28 -9.77
C ASN A 20 6.18 -5.01 -8.37
N PRO A 21 7.05 -4.83 -7.34
CA PRO A 21 6.60 -4.60 -5.96
C PRO A 21 5.67 -3.40 -5.83
N TYR A 22 5.62 -2.54 -6.84
CA TYR A 22 4.76 -1.36 -6.90
C TYR A 22 3.37 -1.60 -7.52
N GLY A 23 3.03 -2.84 -7.87
CA GLY A 23 1.68 -3.23 -8.25
C GLY A 23 1.24 -2.78 -9.64
N TYR A 24 1.51 -3.62 -10.62
CA TYR A 24 0.98 -3.52 -11.97
C TYR A 24 -0.12 -4.59 -12.15
N ALA A 25 -1.29 -4.34 -11.62
CA ALA A 25 -2.41 -5.25 -11.81
C ALA A 25 -3.75 -4.52 -11.74
N ARG A 26 -4.75 -5.00 -12.47
CA ARG A 26 -6.11 -4.48 -12.44
C ARG A 26 -6.73 -4.58 -11.04
N GLN A 27 -6.39 -5.62 -10.32
CA GLN A 27 -6.77 -5.82 -8.94
C GLN A 27 -5.54 -5.66 -8.04
N TYR A 28 -5.79 -5.25 -6.81
CA TYR A 28 -4.73 -5.18 -5.83
C TYR A 28 -4.22 -6.59 -5.51
N VAL A 29 -2.94 -6.84 -5.78
CA VAL A 29 -2.28 -8.10 -5.44
C VAL A 29 -1.36 -7.86 -4.24
N PRO A 30 -1.65 -8.45 -3.07
CA PRO A 30 -0.79 -8.33 -1.91
C PRO A 30 0.55 -9.03 -2.13
N LEU A 31 1.61 -8.53 -1.49
CA LEU A 31 2.88 -9.23 -1.40
C LEU A 31 2.72 -10.46 -0.49
N SER A 32 3.62 -11.45 -0.62
CA SER A 32 3.57 -12.66 0.20
C SER A 32 3.59 -12.39 1.70
N ASN A 33 4.38 -11.42 2.14
CA ASN A 33 4.44 -10.97 3.54
C ASN A 33 3.27 -10.06 3.96
N GLU A 34 2.51 -9.53 3.00
CA GLU A 34 1.33 -8.69 3.22
C GLU A 34 0.04 -9.53 3.31
N GLU A 35 0.03 -10.72 2.70
CA GLU A 35 -1.17 -11.52 2.46
C GLU A 35 -1.94 -11.84 3.75
N THR A 36 -1.23 -12.11 4.85
CA THR A 36 -1.86 -12.38 6.15
C THR A 36 -2.64 -11.19 6.68
N TYR A 37 -2.11 -9.99 6.51
CA TYR A 37 -2.78 -8.76 6.92
C TYR A 37 -3.94 -8.44 5.96
N PHE A 38 -3.73 -8.62 4.67
CA PHE A 38 -4.74 -8.39 3.64
C PHE A 38 -6.00 -9.23 3.84
N LYS A 39 -5.85 -10.52 4.16
CA LYS A 39 -6.98 -11.44 4.41
C LYS A 39 -7.73 -11.14 5.72
N ARG A 40 -7.05 -10.56 6.71
CA ARG A 40 -7.62 -10.27 8.02
C ARG A 40 -8.21 -8.88 8.13
N ALA A 41 -7.80 -7.96 7.27
CA ALA A 41 -8.25 -6.58 7.33
C ALA A 41 -9.74 -6.48 6.98
N GLU A 42 -10.47 -5.77 7.80
CA GLU A 42 -11.86 -5.43 7.55
C GLU A 42 -11.95 -4.22 6.61
N ASN A 43 -12.95 -4.25 5.72
CA ASN A 43 -13.25 -3.10 4.87
C ASN A 43 -14.09 -2.09 5.66
N VAL A 44 -13.39 -1.18 6.33
CA VAL A 44 -13.98 -0.15 7.19
C VAL A 44 -13.88 1.20 6.50
N ALA A 45 -15.00 1.91 6.41
CA ALA A 45 -15.02 3.26 5.86
C ALA A 45 -14.25 4.23 6.77
N TYR A 46 -13.53 5.16 6.14
CA TYR A 46 -12.77 6.18 6.86
C TYR A 46 -13.65 7.04 7.77
N GLU A 47 -14.84 7.40 7.28
CA GLU A 47 -15.81 8.24 7.97
C GLU A 47 -16.32 7.60 9.27
N ASP A 48 -16.46 6.27 9.30
CA ASP A 48 -16.92 5.55 10.48
C ASP A 48 -15.86 5.57 11.58
N VAL A 49 -14.58 5.33 11.22
CA VAL A 49 -13.47 5.42 12.18
C VAL A 49 -13.27 6.85 12.66
N ARG A 50 -13.39 7.83 11.75
CA ARG A 50 -13.27 9.24 12.12
C ARG A 50 -14.36 9.69 13.07
N ARG A 51 -15.57 9.15 12.92
CA ARG A 51 -16.71 9.48 13.79
C ARG A 51 -16.52 8.91 15.19
N ASP A 52 -16.08 7.66 15.29
CA ASP A 52 -15.83 6.99 16.56
C ASP A 52 -14.74 5.92 16.43
N PRO A 53 -13.47 6.29 16.64
CA PRO A 53 -12.38 5.34 16.56
C PRO A 53 -12.40 4.29 17.69
N THR A 54 -13.19 4.52 18.76
CA THR A 54 -13.26 3.58 19.88
C THR A 54 -14.11 2.35 19.55
N MET A 55 -15.13 2.47 18.70
CA MET A 55 -15.97 1.35 18.26
C MET A 55 -15.20 0.29 17.48
N LEU A 56 -14.06 0.66 16.90
CA LEU A 56 -13.26 -0.19 16.04
C LEU A 56 -11.95 -0.63 16.68
N ARG A 57 -11.82 -0.48 18.01
CA ARG A 57 -10.69 -1.01 18.76
C ARG A 57 -10.56 -2.53 18.54
N GLY A 58 -9.35 -2.98 18.28
CA GLY A 58 -9.04 -4.39 18.03
C GLY A 58 -9.34 -4.88 16.62
N LYS A 59 -10.00 -4.08 15.76
CA LYS A 59 -10.23 -4.43 14.36
C LYS A 59 -9.06 -3.98 13.50
N LEU A 60 -8.55 -4.91 12.68
CA LEU A 60 -7.51 -4.60 11.71
C LEU A 60 -8.16 -3.98 10.48
N LEU A 61 -7.80 -2.75 10.17
CA LEU A 61 -8.21 -2.07 8.95
C LEU A 61 -7.05 -1.94 7.95
N ALA A 62 -7.37 -1.65 6.70
CA ALA A 62 -6.38 -1.41 5.64
C ALA A 62 -6.74 -0.16 4.84
N TRP A 63 -5.93 0.89 4.99
CA TRP A 63 -6.16 2.17 4.33
C TRP A 63 -4.98 2.61 3.48
N PHE A 64 -5.29 3.28 2.35
CA PHE A 64 -4.30 4.03 1.61
C PHE A 64 -4.20 5.45 2.15
N GLY A 65 -2.97 5.93 2.31
CA GLY A 65 -2.69 7.30 2.71
C GLY A 65 -1.44 7.85 2.05
N VAL A 66 -1.53 9.10 1.59
CA VAL A 66 -0.37 9.85 1.13
C VAL A 66 0.21 10.61 2.31
N VAL A 67 1.50 10.43 2.56
CA VAL A 67 2.23 11.11 3.63
C VAL A 67 2.27 12.61 3.38
N THR A 68 1.74 13.38 4.29
CA THR A 68 1.79 14.86 4.29
C THR A 68 2.87 15.39 5.22
N ASP A 69 3.08 14.69 6.35
CA ASP A 69 4.14 15.01 7.30
C ASP A 69 4.68 13.75 7.97
N LEU A 70 5.90 13.81 8.49
CA LEU A 70 6.53 12.70 9.20
C LEU A 70 7.54 13.18 10.24
N GLU A 71 7.53 12.50 11.38
CA GLU A 71 8.50 12.67 12.45
C GLU A 71 9.21 11.34 12.71
N LYS A 72 10.55 11.38 12.76
CA LYS A 72 11.40 10.21 13.06
C LYS A 72 11.92 10.28 14.48
N LYS A 73 11.73 9.20 15.24
CA LYS A 73 12.26 9.07 16.58
C LYS A 73 13.14 7.82 16.68
N PRO A 74 14.44 7.96 16.96
CA PRO A 74 15.30 6.80 17.20
C PRO A 74 14.86 6.09 18.47
N LEU A 75 14.85 4.75 18.43
CA LEU A 75 14.60 3.88 19.56
C LEU A 75 15.93 3.41 20.17
N ALA A 76 15.90 3.01 21.43
CA ALA A 76 17.09 2.56 22.16
C ALA A 76 17.76 1.32 21.54
N ASP A 77 17.02 0.52 20.80
CA ASP A 77 17.51 -0.68 20.10
C ASP A 77 18.03 -0.40 18.67
N GLY A 78 18.18 0.86 18.30
CA GLY A 78 18.68 1.30 16.98
C GLY A 78 17.63 1.31 15.88
N ARG A 79 16.40 0.89 16.15
CA ARG A 79 15.28 1.04 15.19
C ARG A 79 14.80 2.49 15.14
N VAL A 80 14.03 2.81 14.12
CA VAL A 80 13.43 4.15 13.96
C VAL A 80 11.92 4.02 14.02
N MET A 81 11.30 4.64 14.99
CA MET A 81 9.87 4.84 15.03
C MET A 81 9.51 6.04 14.15
N LEU A 82 8.43 5.90 13.42
CA LEU A 82 7.90 6.91 12.53
C LEU A 82 6.48 7.25 12.96
N SER A 83 6.25 8.52 13.25
CA SER A 83 4.93 9.11 13.36
C SER A 83 4.60 9.78 12.04
N LEU A 84 3.52 9.38 11.41
CA LEU A 84 3.09 9.82 10.10
C LEU A 84 1.77 10.56 10.20
N THR A 85 1.67 11.71 9.56
CA THR A 85 0.40 12.30 9.16
C THR A 85 0.14 11.94 7.71
N LEU A 86 -1.01 11.35 7.45
CA LEU A 86 -1.40 10.88 6.12
C LEU A 86 -2.76 11.46 5.75
N ARG A 87 -2.96 11.67 4.46
CA ARG A 87 -4.28 11.97 3.90
C ARG A 87 -4.85 10.70 3.28
N PHE A 88 -6.03 10.30 3.74
CA PHE A 88 -6.72 9.10 3.29
C PHE A 88 -7.14 9.19 1.82
N TYR A 89 -6.96 8.09 1.08
CA TYR A 89 -7.45 7.92 -0.28
C TYR A 89 -8.08 6.54 -0.45
N GLN A 90 -9.12 6.46 -1.27
CA GLN A 90 -9.70 5.18 -1.64
C GLN A 90 -8.85 4.49 -2.72
N SER A 91 -8.75 3.18 -2.65
CA SER A 91 -8.17 2.37 -3.73
C SER A 91 -9.03 2.44 -5.00
N ARG A 92 -8.39 2.60 -6.16
CA ARG A 92 -9.04 2.69 -7.48
C ARG A 92 -8.20 1.99 -8.54
N HIS A 93 -8.01 0.68 -8.43
CA HIS A 93 -7.27 -0.07 -9.44
C HIS A 93 -8.09 -0.16 -10.73
N LEU A 94 -7.82 0.72 -11.68
CA LEU A 94 -8.60 0.91 -12.90
C LEU A 94 -7.85 0.53 -14.19
N CYS A 95 -6.86 -0.35 -14.11
CA CYS A 95 -6.19 -0.83 -15.32
C CYS A 95 -7.13 -1.75 -16.10
N GLU A 96 -7.42 -1.43 -17.36
CA GLU A 96 -8.25 -2.27 -18.23
C GLU A 96 -7.56 -3.59 -18.55
N ASN A 97 -6.25 -3.51 -18.80
CA ASN A 97 -5.42 -4.68 -19.07
C ASN A 97 -4.53 -4.97 -17.88
N GLN A 98 -4.77 -6.07 -17.20
CA GLN A 98 -3.97 -6.49 -16.04
C GLN A 98 -2.52 -6.90 -16.38
N PHE A 99 -2.23 -7.09 -17.67
CA PHE A 99 -0.89 -7.46 -18.15
C PHE A 99 -0.05 -6.26 -18.60
N GLU A 100 -0.62 -5.06 -18.61
CA GLU A 100 0.15 -3.87 -18.95
C GLU A 100 1.14 -3.51 -17.83
N SER A 101 2.42 -3.49 -18.18
CA SER A 101 3.50 -3.08 -17.29
C SER A 101 3.41 -1.61 -16.85
N SER A 102 2.65 -0.79 -17.56
CA SER A 102 2.38 0.61 -17.26
C SER A 102 1.33 0.83 -16.17
N CYS A 103 0.56 -0.19 -15.81
CA CYS A 103 -0.47 -0.09 -14.79
C CYS A 103 0.13 0.17 -13.41
N LYS A 104 -0.10 1.34 -12.86
CA LYS A 104 0.36 1.75 -11.54
C LYS A 104 -0.75 1.61 -10.49
N VAL A 105 -0.36 1.54 -9.22
CA VAL A 105 -1.34 1.66 -8.13
C VAL A 105 -2.06 2.97 -8.26
N THR A 106 -3.39 2.88 -8.30
CA THR A 106 -4.27 4.03 -8.50
C THR A 106 -5.10 4.27 -7.25
N ILE A 107 -5.15 5.53 -6.82
CA ILE A 107 -5.98 6.00 -5.72
C ILE A 107 -7.01 7.01 -6.24
N SER A 108 -8.04 7.30 -5.46
CA SER A 108 -9.07 8.30 -5.79
C SER A 108 -8.45 9.68 -6.04
N GLU A 109 -9.13 10.49 -6.84
CA GLU A 109 -8.76 11.88 -7.06
C GLU A 109 -8.96 12.71 -5.79
N ARG A 110 -10.10 12.52 -5.14
CA ARG A 110 -10.43 13.23 -3.90
C ARG A 110 -9.89 12.46 -2.70
N SER A 111 -9.23 13.19 -1.82
CA SER A 111 -8.85 12.67 -0.52
C SER A 111 -10.05 12.67 0.43
N GLY A 112 -10.02 11.75 1.40
CA GLY A 112 -10.82 11.87 2.62
C GLY A 112 -10.18 12.90 3.58
N GLY A 113 -10.19 12.63 4.86
CA GLY A 113 -9.55 13.47 5.86
C GLY A 113 -8.14 13.00 6.23
N PRO A 114 -7.52 13.66 7.22
CA PRO A 114 -6.26 13.24 7.79
C PRO A 114 -6.42 12.00 8.69
N PHE A 115 -5.38 11.22 8.80
CA PHE A 115 -5.20 10.23 9.85
C PHE A 115 -3.71 10.11 10.19
N SER A 116 -3.42 9.70 11.41
CA SER A 116 -2.06 9.44 11.84
C SER A 116 -1.76 7.95 11.89
N ALA A 117 -0.53 7.56 11.55
CA ALA A 117 -0.05 6.20 11.68
C ALA A 117 1.28 6.17 12.43
N ILE A 118 1.38 5.28 13.41
CA ILE A 118 2.61 5.05 14.17
C ILE A 118 3.17 3.71 13.72
N THR A 119 4.42 3.68 13.28
CA THR A 119 5.07 2.47 12.78
C THR A 119 6.57 2.44 13.11
N VAL A 120 7.18 1.26 13.00
CA VAL A 120 8.64 1.12 13.00
C VAL A 120 9.08 0.95 11.54
N LEU A 121 10.03 1.78 11.11
CA LEU A 121 10.55 1.71 9.75
C LEU A 121 11.33 0.42 9.52
N ARG A 122 11.13 -0.15 8.35
CA ARG A 122 12.02 -1.20 7.84
C ARG A 122 13.35 -0.58 7.41
N PRO A 123 14.47 -1.30 7.53
CA PRO A 123 15.79 -0.77 7.17
C PRO A 123 15.85 -0.17 5.75
N GLU A 124 15.20 -0.81 4.78
CA GLU A 124 15.15 -0.37 3.38
C GLU A 124 14.37 0.93 3.15
N ASP A 125 13.49 1.29 4.08
CA ASP A 125 12.65 2.49 4.01
C ASP A 125 13.25 3.71 4.75
N ILE A 126 14.39 3.53 5.42
CA ILE A 126 15.04 4.60 6.20
C ILE A 126 15.79 5.57 5.29
N GLN A 127 16.51 5.05 4.30
CA GLN A 127 17.44 5.80 3.46
C GLN A 127 17.29 5.45 1.97
N GLY A 128 17.94 6.23 1.11
CA GLY A 128 17.99 6.00 -0.32
C GLY A 128 16.76 6.49 -1.09
N LYS A 129 16.67 6.07 -2.35
CA LYS A 129 15.62 6.49 -3.27
C LYS A 129 14.23 5.97 -2.90
N ASN A 130 14.18 4.86 -2.18
CA ASN A 130 12.93 4.21 -1.77
C ASN A 130 12.54 4.55 -0.32
N ARG A 131 13.21 5.51 0.33
CA ARG A 131 12.84 5.92 1.69
C ARG A 131 11.43 6.46 1.75
N VAL A 132 10.80 6.34 2.91
CA VAL A 132 9.51 7.00 3.19
C VAL A 132 9.74 8.49 3.40
N TYR A 133 8.97 9.32 2.68
CA TYR A 133 9.02 10.79 2.75
C TYR A 133 7.67 11.40 2.36
N THR A 134 7.52 12.69 2.52
CA THR A 134 6.32 13.44 2.12
C THR A 134 5.99 13.22 0.65
N GLY A 135 4.75 12.81 0.37
CA GLY A 135 4.30 12.40 -0.97
C GLY A 135 4.46 10.91 -1.25
N SER A 136 5.02 10.11 -0.33
CA SER A 136 4.94 8.64 -0.42
C SER A 136 3.50 8.17 -0.22
N LEU A 137 3.09 7.14 -0.96
CA LEU A 137 1.84 6.44 -0.70
C LEU A 137 2.13 5.23 0.20
N LEU A 138 1.34 5.08 1.24
CA LEU A 138 1.36 3.91 2.10
C LEU A 138 -0.01 3.22 2.08
N LYS A 139 -0.01 1.90 2.05
CA LYS A 139 -1.15 1.09 2.50
C LYS A 139 -0.84 0.62 3.90
N VAL A 140 -1.55 1.17 4.86
CA VAL A 140 -1.38 0.92 6.28
C VAL A 140 -2.37 -0.15 6.72
N TYR A 141 -1.87 -1.21 7.32
CA TYR A 141 -2.65 -2.21 8.04
C TYR A 141 -2.45 -1.97 9.51
N GLY A 142 -3.50 -1.57 10.21
CA GLY A 142 -3.37 -1.17 11.60
C GLY A 142 -4.68 -1.21 12.36
N ILE A 143 -4.58 -0.92 13.63
CA ILE A 143 -5.69 -0.93 14.58
C ILE A 143 -5.89 0.49 15.09
N PRO A 144 -7.12 1.04 15.05
CA PRO A 144 -7.41 2.33 15.66
C PRO A 144 -7.10 2.30 17.15
N THR A 145 -6.37 3.29 17.64
CA THR A 145 -6.05 3.43 19.07
C THR A 145 -7.25 3.87 19.89
N GLY A 146 -8.24 4.47 19.24
CA GLY A 146 -9.39 5.11 19.89
C GLY A 146 -9.15 6.58 20.19
N GLU A 147 -8.02 7.14 19.73
CA GLU A 147 -7.62 8.53 19.94
C GLU A 147 -7.59 9.29 18.63
N TYR A 148 -7.59 10.62 18.73
CA TYR A 148 -7.44 11.53 17.59
C TYR A 148 -6.10 12.27 17.70
N ASP A 149 -5.55 12.58 16.54
CA ASP A 149 -4.40 13.48 16.42
C ASP A 149 -4.82 14.97 16.51
N ASN A 150 -3.84 15.85 16.41
CA ASN A 150 -4.05 17.31 16.48
C ASN A 150 -4.86 17.88 15.34
N GLU A 151 -4.99 17.15 14.22
CA GLU A 151 -5.80 17.54 13.05
C GLU A 151 -7.21 16.93 13.09
N GLY A 152 -7.55 16.21 14.16
CA GLY A 152 -8.83 15.51 14.33
C GLY A 152 -8.94 14.24 13.48
N GLY A 153 -7.82 13.69 13.04
CA GLY A 153 -7.71 12.41 12.38
C GLY A 153 -7.57 11.25 13.37
N PRO A 154 -8.10 10.05 13.08
CA PRO A 154 -7.89 8.90 13.94
C PRO A 154 -6.43 8.46 13.92
N ILE A 155 -5.92 7.99 15.07
CA ILE A 155 -4.58 7.44 15.20
C ILE A 155 -4.62 5.93 15.00
N ILE A 156 -3.78 5.42 14.09
CA ILE A 156 -3.68 4.01 13.72
C ILE A 156 -2.34 3.44 14.18
N GLU A 157 -2.39 2.44 15.05
CA GLU A 157 -1.21 1.64 15.40
C GLU A 157 -0.93 0.64 14.28
N THR A 158 0.12 0.87 13.51
CA THR A 158 0.45 0.08 12.33
C THR A 158 1.03 -1.28 12.70
N ARG A 159 0.49 -2.33 12.09
CA ARG A 159 0.99 -3.72 12.20
C ARG A 159 1.81 -4.12 10.98
N PHE A 160 1.46 -3.57 9.82
CA PHE A 160 2.19 -3.74 8.58
C PHE A 160 1.90 -2.55 7.67
N TYR A 161 2.85 -2.19 6.82
CA TYR A 161 2.62 -1.22 5.75
C TYR A 161 3.28 -1.66 4.45
N ARG A 162 2.69 -1.28 3.34
CA ARG A 162 3.30 -1.31 2.02
C ARG A 162 3.53 0.11 1.55
N HIS A 163 4.67 0.32 0.90
CA HIS A 163 5.14 1.64 0.52
C HIS A 163 5.30 1.76 -1.00
N TRP A 164 4.89 2.89 -1.55
CA TRP A 164 5.13 3.32 -2.92
C TRP A 164 5.76 4.71 -2.91
N PRO A 165 6.99 4.86 -3.41
CA PRO A 165 7.62 6.16 -3.58
C PRO A 165 6.78 7.08 -4.48
N ARG A 166 6.92 8.39 -4.30
CA ARG A 166 6.29 9.37 -5.18
C ARG A 166 6.67 9.10 -6.64
N GLY A 167 5.67 9.14 -7.53
CA GLY A 167 5.84 8.84 -8.96
C GLY A 167 5.64 7.37 -9.35
N THR A 168 5.46 6.45 -8.38
CA THR A 168 5.14 5.04 -8.63
C THR A 168 3.66 4.70 -8.44
N TYR A 169 2.85 5.68 -8.10
CA TYR A 169 1.39 5.61 -8.01
C TYR A 169 0.77 6.85 -8.66
N VAL A 170 -0.53 6.82 -8.92
CA VAL A 170 -1.29 7.90 -9.56
C VAL A 170 -2.68 8.05 -8.94
N THR A 171 -3.29 9.21 -9.16
CA THR A 171 -4.71 9.42 -8.88
C THR A 171 -5.55 9.16 -10.12
N THR A 172 -6.85 8.97 -9.95
CA THR A 172 -7.78 8.77 -11.09
C THR A 172 -7.81 9.94 -12.06
N ALA A 173 -7.47 11.16 -11.63
CA ALA A 173 -7.33 12.33 -12.51
C ALA A 173 -6.24 12.16 -13.57
N TRP A 174 -5.26 11.28 -13.35
CA TRP A 174 -4.16 11.00 -14.27
C TRP A 174 -4.33 9.69 -15.03
N HIS A 175 -5.50 9.08 -14.94
CA HIS A 175 -5.79 7.80 -15.56
C HIS A 175 -5.47 7.77 -17.06
N ASP A 176 -5.84 8.81 -17.80
CA ASP A 176 -5.61 8.90 -19.24
C ASP A 176 -4.13 9.05 -19.64
N THR A 177 -3.30 9.56 -18.73
CA THR A 177 -1.85 9.72 -18.96
C THR A 177 -1.07 8.44 -18.71
N MET A 178 -1.67 7.44 -18.05
CA MET A 178 -1.03 6.14 -17.76
C MET A 178 -0.92 5.22 -18.98
N ARG A 179 -1.65 5.52 -20.04
CA ARG A 179 -1.76 4.70 -21.26
C ARG A 179 -0.80 5.13 -22.39
N ARG A 180 0.13 6.00 -22.12
CA ARG A 180 1.11 6.48 -23.11
C ARG A 180 2.51 6.01 -22.83
#